data_59defbb290d8b8d821c437fec318bbb3
#
_entry.id   59defbb290d8b8d821c437fec318bbb3
#
_cell.length_a   1.000
_cell.length_b   1.000
_cell.length_c   1.000
_cell.angle_alpha   90.00
_cell.angle_beta   90.00
_cell.angle_gamma   90.00
#
_symmetry.space_group_name_H-M   'P 1'
#
loop_
_entity.id
_entity.type
_entity.pdbx_description
1 polymer ?
#
loop_
_entity_poly.entity_id
_entity_poly.type
_entity_poly.pdbx_seq_one_letter_code
_entity_poly.pdbx_strand_id
1 'polypeptide(L)'
;MGRTCSLMITDSTKPKHIDLFFNTVWNFNEPVRIELNTAYCNNLSLGRILSMKKVLDQHRPNSRKYIEYSTIVVGSQIARRVLQVGLFLIRPERPVYIKVA
;
A
#
# COMPACT_ATOMS: atom_id res chain seq x y z
N MET A 1 -2.89 13.90 -16.26
CA MET A 1 -2.48 12.51 -16.16
C MET A 1 -1.58 12.32 -14.94
N GLY A 2 -1.87 11.36 -14.07
CA GLY A 2 -1.09 11.15 -12.84
C GLY A 2 0.17 10.32 -13.08
N ARG A 3 1.05 10.39 -12.10
CA ARG A 3 2.28 9.59 -12.06
C ARG A 3 2.02 8.26 -11.34
N THR A 4 2.65 7.18 -11.81
CA THR A 4 2.63 5.90 -11.09
C THR A 4 3.90 5.79 -10.25
N CYS A 5 3.72 5.55 -8.95
CA CYS A 5 4.81 5.34 -8.00
C CYS A 5 4.72 3.92 -7.47
N SER A 6 5.81 3.17 -7.57
CA SER A 6 5.85 1.75 -7.24
C SER A 6 6.80 1.48 -6.09
N LEU A 7 6.42 0.57 -5.21
CA LEU A 7 7.25 0.07 -4.12
C LEU A 7 7.15 -1.45 -4.07
N MET A 8 8.31 -2.12 -4.01
CA MET A 8 8.35 -3.55 -3.76
C MET A 8 8.40 -3.80 -2.25
N ILE A 9 7.46 -4.58 -1.75
CA ILE A 9 7.41 -4.97 -0.35
C ILE A 9 7.93 -6.39 -0.23
N THR A 10 8.93 -6.57 0.62
CA THR A 10 9.57 -7.85 0.88
C THR A 10 9.44 -8.21 2.36
N ASP A 11 9.99 -9.36 2.74
CA ASP A 11 10.00 -9.78 4.15
C ASP A 11 10.79 -8.81 5.04
N SER A 12 11.68 -8.02 4.46
CA SER A 12 12.51 -7.05 5.19
C SER A 12 11.89 -5.65 5.26
N THR A 13 10.78 -5.40 4.57
CA THR A 13 10.16 -4.08 4.56
C THR A 13 9.53 -3.78 5.91
N LYS A 14 9.84 -2.61 6.45
CA LYS A 14 9.34 -2.14 7.76
C LYS A 14 8.44 -0.93 7.59
N PRO A 15 7.63 -0.57 8.60
CA PRO A 15 6.78 0.61 8.53
C PRO A 15 7.53 1.89 8.14
N LYS A 16 8.77 2.06 8.60
CA LYS A 16 9.57 3.24 8.24
C LYS A 16 9.85 3.34 6.73
N HIS A 17 9.94 2.21 6.03
CA HIS A 17 10.14 2.21 4.59
C HIS A 17 8.89 2.68 3.85
N ILE A 18 7.73 2.31 4.35
CA ILE A 18 6.44 2.76 3.82
C ILE A 18 6.30 4.27 4.03
N ASP A 19 6.64 4.76 5.23
CA ASP A 19 6.59 6.18 5.55
C ASP A 19 7.49 6.99 4.61
N LEU A 20 8.72 6.54 4.40
CA LEU A 20 9.67 7.21 3.51
C LEU A 20 9.17 7.23 2.07
N PHE A 21 8.61 6.11 1.61
CA PHE A 21 8.05 6.02 0.26
C PHE A 21 6.95 7.08 0.05
N PHE A 22 5.98 7.15 0.96
CA PHE A 22 4.89 8.11 0.82
C PHE A 22 5.36 9.55 0.94
N ASN A 23 6.29 9.84 1.84
CA ASN A 23 6.86 11.19 1.93
C ASN A 23 7.54 11.59 0.61
N THR A 24 8.20 10.67 -0.06
CA THR A 24 8.80 10.92 -1.38
C THR A 24 7.72 11.16 -2.42
N VAL A 25 6.64 10.38 -2.40
CA VAL A 25 5.53 10.52 -3.34
C VAL A 25 4.89 11.91 -3.25
N TRP A 26 4.67 12.40 -2.02
CA TRP A 26 4.02 13.70 -1.83
C TRP A 26 4.88 14.86 -2.36
N ASN A 27 6.18 14.68 -2.46
CA ASN A 27 7.07 15.71 -3.01
C ASN A 27 6.84 15.98 -4.49
N PHE A 28 6.20 15.08 -5.22
CA PHE A 28 5.85 15.32 -6.62
C PHE A 28 4.73 16.36 -6.76
N ASN A 29 3.93 16.56 -5.72
CA ASN A 29 2.86 17.55 -5.67
C ASN A 29 1.91 17.47 -6.87
N GLU A 30 1.55 16.26 -7.26
CA GLU A 30 0.64 15.98 -8.37
C GLU A 30 -0.16 14.70 -8.09
N PRO A 31 -1.27 14.46 -8.80
CA PRO A 31 -2.03 13.21 -8.65
C PRO A 31 -1.14 12.01 -8.93
N VAL A 32 -1.28 10.97 -8.11
CA VAL A 32 -0.46 9.76 -8.23
C VAL A 32 -1.31 8.50 -8.20
N ARG A 33 -0.80 7.45 -8.81
CA ARG A 33 -1.28 6.09 -8.68
C ARG A 33 -0.21 5.31 -7.93
N ILE A 34 -0.61 4.54 -6.96
CA ILE A 34 0.31 3.76 -6.13
C ILE A 34 0.26 2.30 -6.56
N GLU A 35 1.43 1.70 -6.71
CA GLU A 35 1.55 0.26 -6.94
C GLU A 35 2.45 -0.35 -5.88
N LEU A 36 1.91 -1.25 -5.08
CA LEU A 36 2.66 -1.98 -4.07
C LEU A 36 2.76 -3.43 -4.52
N ASN A 37 3.98 -3.90 -4.77
CA ASN A 37 4.21 -5.28 -5.19
C ASN A 37 4.62 -6.11 -3.98
N THR A 38 3.74 -7.03 -3.55
CA THR A 38 4.00 -7.94 -2.44
C THR A 38 4.16 -9.39 -2.90
N ALA A 39 4.33 -9.61 -4.22
CA ALA A 39 4.39 -10.97 -4.78
C ALA A 39 5.55 -11.80 -4.22
N TYR A 40 6.62 -11.16 -3.81
CA TYR A 40 7.81 -11.83 -3.24
C TYR A 40 7.85 -11.78 -1.71
N CYS A 41 6.78 -11.32 -1.07
CA CYS A 41 6.68 -11.27 0.38
C CYS A 41 6.10 -12.60 0.88
N ASN A 42 6.89 -13.35 1.66
CA ASN A 42 6.48 -14.67 2.17
C ASN A 42 5.78 -14.59 3.52
N ASN A 43 5.92 -13.47 4.24
CA ASN A 43 5.35 -13.29 5.57
C ASN A 43 4.17 -12.29 5.58
N LEU A 44 3.43 -12.22 4.48
CA LEU A 44 2.24 -11.36 4.43
C LEU A 44 1.16 -11.97 5.34
N SER A 45 0.95 -11.34 6.48
CA SER A 45 -0.02 -11.76 7.49
C SER A 45 -0.88 -10.58 7.90
N LEU A 46 -2.02 -10.88 8.49
CA LEU A 46 -2.91 -9.83 8.99
C LEU A 46 -2.21 -8.94 10.03
N GLY A 47 -1.45 -9.55 10.94
CA GLY A 47 -0.69 -8.79 11.94
C GLY A 47 0.31 -7.84 11.32
N ARG A 48 1.02 -8.28 10.27
CA ARG A 48 1.97 -7.43 9.58
C ARG A 48 1.28 -6.29 8.83
N ILE A 49 0.16 -6.59 8.17
CA ILE A 49 -0.62 -5.56 7.48
C ILE A 49 -1.10 -4.50 8.49
N LEU A 50 -1.62 -4.94 9.63
CA LEU A 50 -2.09 -4.02 10.66
C LEU A 50 -0.96 -3.23 11.32
N SER A 51 0.27 -3.76 11.34
CA SER A 51 1.43 -3.01 11.84
C SER A 51 1.73 -1.79 10.98
N MET A 52 1.30 -1.78 9.73
CA MET A 52 1.46 -0.63 8.83
C MET A 52 0.36 0.42 9.00
N LYS A 53 -0.73 0.08 9.72
CA LYS A 53 -1.89 0.96 9.83
C LYS A 53 -1.55 2.32 10.41
N LYS A 54 -0.70 2.37 11.43
CA LYS A 54 -0.30 3.64 12.06
C LYS A 54 0.36 4.58 11.05
N VAL A 55 1.25 4.05 10.23
CA VAL A 55 1.92 4.82 9.18
C VAL A 55 0.91 5.29 8.15
N LEU A 56 0.06 4.39 7.69
CA LEU A 56 -0.96 4.73 6.69
C LEU A 56 -1.93 5.79 7.22
N ASP A 57 -2.30 5.72 8.49
CA ASP A 57 -3.15 6.73 9.12
C ASP A 57 -2.50 8.11 9.12
N GLN A 58 -1.19 8.18 9.30
CA GLN A 58 -0.45 9.45 9.26
C GLN A 58 -0.49 10.10 7.88
N HIS A 59 -0.64 9.30 6.83
CA HIS A 59 -0.65 9.78 5.45
C HIS A 59 -2.06 9.97 4.88
N ARG A 60 -3.12 9.81 5.67
CA ARG A 60 -4.50 9.92 5.19
C ARG A 60 -4.83 11.25 4.50
N PRO A 61 -4.43 12.42 5.06
CA PRO A 61 -4.75 13.69 4.38
C PRO A 61 -4.13 13.79 2.98
N ASN A 62 -2.87 13.40 2.84
CA ASN A 62 -2.20 13.42 1.56
C ASN A 62 -2.72 12.34 0.62
N SER A 63 -3.05 11.16 1.14
CA SER A 63 -3.66 10.10 0.35
C SER A 63 -4.98 10.56 -0.28
N ARG A 64 -5.81 11.21 0.51
CA ARG A 64 -7.09 11.76 0.03
C ARG A 64 -6.88 12.81 -1.04
N LYS A 65 -5.84 13.64 -0.89
CA LYS A 65 -5.57 14.76 -1.79
C LYS A 65 -4.93 14.33 -3.10
N TYR A 66 -4.01 13.36 -3.07
CA TYR A 66 -3.15 13.07 -4.22
C TYR A 66 -3.38 11.70 -4.85
N ILE A 67 -3.80 10.67 -4.10
CA ILE A 67 -3.92 9.33 -4.67
C ILE A 67 -5.20 9.21 -5.48
N GLU A 68 -5.07 8.84 -6.76
CA GLU A 68 -6.23 8.50 -7.60
C GLU A 68 -6.75 7.11 -7.23
N TYR A 69 -5.85 6.11 -7.21
CA TYR A 69 -6.14 4.76 -6.74
C TYR A 69 -4.81 4.04 -6.48
N SER A 70 -4.91 2.91 -5.79
CA SER A 70 -3.76 2.05 -5.52
C SER A 70 -4.02 0.66 -6.05
N THR A 71 -2.95 -0.02 -6.49
CA THR A 71 -2.99 -1.43 -6.87
C THR A 71 -1.98 -2.17 -6.01
N ILE A 72 -2.40 -3.28 -5.41
CA ILE A 72 -1.51 -4.13 -4.63
C ILE A 72 -1.42 -5.47 -5.34
N VAL A 73 -0.20 -5.83 -5.75
CA VAL A 73 0.07 -7.13 -6.39
C VAL A 73 0.44 -8.12 -5.30
N VAL A 74 -0.25 -9.26 -5.29
CA VAL A 74 -0.02 -10.34 -4.32
C VAL A 74 0.42 -11.60 -5.07
N GLY A 75 1.10 -12.51 -4.36
CA GLY A 75 1.66 -13.72 -4.96
C GLY A 75 0.75 -14.93 -4.95
N SER A 76 -0.40 -14.88 -4.26
CA SER A 76 -1.29 -16.03 -4.15
C SER A 76 -2.71 -15.62 -3.80
N GLN A 77 -3.67 -16.53 -3.95
CA GLN A 77 -5.06 -16.31 -3.54
C GLN A 77 -5.18 -16.23 -2.01
N ILE A 78 -4.35 -16.94 -1.28
CA ILE A 78 -4.34 -16.86 0.19
C ILE A 78 -3.90 -15.46 0.61
N ALA A 79 -2.83 -14.94 0.03
CA ALA A 79 -2.37 -13.58 0.29
C ALA A 79 -3.43 -12.54 -0.07
N ARG A 80 -4.16 -12.75 -1.17
CA ARG A 80 -5.27 -11.88 -1.55
C ARG A 80 -6.34 -11.81 -0.47
N ARG A 81 -6.73 -12.96 0.08
CA ARG A 81 -7.76 -13.02 1.13
C ARG A 81 -7.29 -12.31 2.41
N VAL A 82 -6.04 -12.55 2.80
CA VAL A 82 -5.45 -11.87 3.97
C VAL A 82 -5.47 -10.36 3.76
N LEU A 83 -5.07 -9.90 2.59
CA LEU A 83 -5.05 -8.48 2.27
C LEU A 83 -6.45 -7.87 2.26
N GLN A 84 -7.45 -8.58 1.73
CA GLN A 84 -8.84 -8.12 1.74
C GLN A 84 -9.33 -7.86 3.16
N VAL A 85 -9.03 -8.76 4.10
CA VAL A 85 -9.39 -8.56 5.51
C VAL A 85 -8.65 -7.35 6.10
N GLY A 86 -7.34 -7.23 5.81
CA GLY A 86 -6.54 -6.10 6.27
C GLY A 86 -7.08 -4.77 5.78
N LEU A 87 -7.43 -4.69 4.50
CA LEU A 87 -7.96 -3.46 3.91
C LEU A 87 -9.34 -3.10 4.49
N PHE A 88 -10.16 -4.09 4.80
CA PHE A 88 -11.44 -3.86 5.46
C PHE A 88 -11.23 -3.18 6.83
N LEU A 89 -10.20 -3.57 7.56
CA LEU A 89 -9.89 -3.01 8.87
C LEU A 89 -9.19 -1.65 8.77
N ILE A 90 -8.33 -1.47 7.77
CA ILE A 90 -7.57 -0.22 7.57
C ILE A 90 -8.46 0.88 7.00
N ARG A 91 -9.38 0.55 6.12
CA ARG A 91 -10.29 1.50 5.47
C ARG A 91 -9.53 2.60 4.71
N PRO A 92 -8.91 2.26 3.56
CA PRO A 92 -8.14 3.25 2.79
C PRO A 92 -9.03 4.42 2.31
N GLU A 93 -8.43 5.60 2.18
CA GLU A 93 -9.12 6.82 1.75
C GLU A 93 -9.51 6.81 0.27
N ARG A 94 -8.78 6.05 -0.56
CA ARG A 94 -8.99 5.99 -2.01
C ARG A 94 -9.09 4.53 -2.44
N PRO A 95 -9.69 4.26 -3.61
CA PRO A 95 -9.87 2.87 -4.07
C PRO A 95 -8.55 2.10 -4.10
N VAL A 96 -8.60 0.84 -3.65
CA VAL A 96 -7.48 -0.09 -3.69
C VAL A 96 -7.93 -1.34 -4.43
N TYR A 97 -7.17 -1.70 -5.46
CA TYR A 97 -7.40 -2.91 -6.26
C TYR A 97 -6.34 -3.94 -5.93
N ILE A 98 -6.72 -5.20 -5.89
CA ILE A 98 -5.80 -6.30 -5.63
C ILE A 98 -5.65 -7.12 -6.90
N LYS A 99 -4.40 -7.37 -7.29
CA LYS A 99 -4.07 -8.16 -8.46
C LYS A 99 -3.21 -9.35 -8.03
N VAL A 100 -3.57 -10.56 -8.47
CA VAL A 100 -2.75 -11.75 -8.22
C VAL A 100 -1.77 -11.90 -9.37
N ALA A 101 -0.50 -11.99 -9.00
CA ALA A 101 0.59 -12.14 -9.98
C ALA A 101 0.58 -13.54 -10.63
#